data_b0ebf93b80cab911163c21031a98bcf3
#
_entry.id   b0ebf93b80cab911163c21031a98bcf3
#
_cell.length_a   1.000
_cell.length_b   1.000
_cell.length_c   1.000
_cell.angle_alpha   90.00
_cell.angle_beta   90.00
_cell.angle_gamma   90.00
#
_symmetry.space_group_name_H-M   'P 1'
#
loop_
_entity.id
_entity.type
_entity.pdbx_description
1 polymer ?
#
loop_
_entity_poly.entity_id
_entity_poly.type
_entity_poly.pdbx_seq_one_letter_code
_entity_poly.pdbx_strand_id
1 'polypeptide(L)'
;MNIKQPQYIRSALALAVCIGLSGPVLAQSAASLSAAAPSVAPKAAQPQVDDKAAQEAEKKRSELTQDAITALTKTQEALTLLDANKTKEALAALELATGKLELVLARDAKLALAPVDVRVITHDIHANVESVKKAVKLSRELLGDGEVQKARPIVANLASEIVIETDNLPMATYPAAIKSAARLVDSGKIDEAKA
;
A
#
# COMPACT_ATOMS: atom_id res chain seq x y z
N MET A 1 -2.58 -35.98 3.63
CA MET A 1 -1.56 -35.13 4.21
C MET A 1 -2.24 -33.80 4.57
N ASN A 2 -2.46 -33.58 5.85
CA ASN A 2 -3.40 -32.60 6.37
C ASN A 2 -2.67 -31.26 6.56
N ILE A 3 -2.98 -30.24 5.75
CA ILE A 3 -2.42 -28.89 5.92
C ILE A 3 -3.46 -28.05 6.66
N LYS A 4 -3.17 -27.78 7.94
CA LYS A 4 -3.96 -26.93 8.82
C LYS A 4 -3.89 -25.46 8.37
N GLN A 5 -5.05 -24.85 8.14
CA GLN A 5 -5.24 -23.41 7.96
C GLN A 5 -5.01 -22.65 9.28
N PRO A 6 -4.41 -21.48 9.28
CA PRO A 6 -4.33 -20.64 10.46
C PRO A 6 -5.66 -19.93 10.73
N GLN A 7 -6.25 -20.25 11.89
CA GLN A 7 -7.42 -19.59 12.43
C GLN A 7 -7.04 -18.20 12.96
N TYR A 8 -7.64 -17.15 12.40
CA TYR A 8 -7.59 -15.82 12.99
C TYR A 8 -8.50 -15.75 14.21
N ILE A 9 -7.91 -15.73 15.39
CA ILE A 9 -8.62 -15.61 16.68
C ILE A 9 -9.00 -14.13 16.87
N ARG A 10 -10.29 -13.86 16.86
CA ARG A 10 -10.88 -12.63 17.37
C ARG A 10 -10.89 -12.71 18.90
N SER A 11 -10.01 -11.98 19.57
CA SER A 11 -10.01 -11.86 21.02
C SER A 11 -11.00 -10.79 21.44
N ALA A 12 -12.06 -11.23 22.11
CA ALA A 12 -12.99 -10.36 22.83
C ALA A 12 -12.34 -9.85 24.11
N LEU A 13 -12.51 -8.57 24.40
CA LEU A 13 -12.11 -7.91 25.63
C LEU A 13 -12.92 -8.47 26.80
N ALA A 14 -12.26 -9.00 27.80
CA ALA A 14 -12.83 -9.21 29.12
C ALA A 14 -12.17 -8.25 30.12
N LEU A 15 -13.00 -7.37 30.67
CA LEU A 15 -12.65 -6.45 31.76
C LEU A 15 -12.51 -7.25 33.05
N ALA A 16 -11.36 -7.20 33.71
CA ALA A 16 -11.23 -7.62 35.10
C ALA A 16 -10.61 -6.47 35.93
N VAL A 17 -11.42 -5.93 36.80
CA VAL A 17 -11.06 -4.99 37.87
C VAL A 17 -10.41 -5.81 39.00
N CYS A 18 -9.20 -5.47 39.36
CA CYS A 18 -8.61 -5.85 40.65
C CYS A 18 -7.99 -4.62 41.32
N ILE A 19 -8.58 -4.27 42.45
CA ILE A 19 -8.15 -3.28 43.43
C ILE A 19 -7.12 -3.96 44.34
N GLY A 20 -5.98 -3.28 44.60
CA GLY A 20 -5.24 -3.61 45.81
C GLY A 20 -3.74 -3.29 45.81
N LEU A 21 -3.38 -2.32 46.64
CA LEU A 21 -2.18 -2.15 47.47
C LEU A 21 -0.89 -1.57 46.87
N SER A 22 -0.70 -0.39 47.30
CA SER A 22 0.45 0.47 47.62
C SER A 22 1.86 -0.15 47.66
N GLY A 23 2.79 0.42 46.85
CA GLY A 23 4.23 0.42 47.06
C GLY A 23 4.86 1.47 46.16
N PRO A 24 5.78 2.33 46.64
CA PRO A 24 6.40 3.35 45.84
C PRO A 24 7.50 2.72 44.98
N VAL A 25 7.18 2.41 43.74
CA VAL A 25 8.19 2.13 42.70
C VAL A 25 8.53 3.45 42.04
N LEU A 26 9.78 3.83 42.12
CA LEU A 26 10.37 4.93 41.35
C LEU A 26 10.05 4.72 39.85
N ALA A 27 9.01 5.38 39.40
CA ALA A 27 8.68 5.44 37.98
C ALA A 27 9.72 6.34 37.30
N GLN A 28 10.67 5.71 36.64
CA GLN A 28 11.42 6.38 35.58
C GLN A 28 10.40 6.81 34.52
N SER A 29 10.19 8.12 34.45
CA SER A 29 9.43 8.77 33.39
C SER A 29 10.05 8.43 32.04
N ALA A 30 9.47 7.43 31.37
CA ALA A 30 9.45 7.43 29.91
C ALA A 30 8.66 8.69 29.53
N ALA A 31 9.38 9.78 29.24
CA ALA A 31 8.78 10.96 28.67
C ALA A 31 8.13 10.56 27.35
N SER A 32 6.83 10.32 27.41
CA SER A 32 5.98 10.33 26.25
C SER A 32 6.21 11.68 25.58
N LEU A 33 6.80 11.66 24.39
CA LEU A 33 6.76 12.77 23.44
C LEU A 33 5.31 12.89 22.95
N SER A 34 4.42 13.26 23.89
CA SER A 34 3.05 13.57 23.61
C SER A 34 2.98 14.96 22.99
N ALA A 35 2.44 15.02 21.80
CA ALA A 35 1.76 16.14 21.17
C ALA A 35 2.47 17.49 21.35
N ALA A 36 3.47 17.76 20.54
CA ALA A 36 3.84 19.12 20.22
C ALA A 36 2.65 19.76 19.49
N ALA A 37 2.20 20.91 20.01
CA ALA A 37 1.19 21.75 19.35
C ALA A 37 1.58 21.99 17.89
N PRO A 38 0.61 22.18 16.96
CA PRO A 38 0.88 22.40 15.55
C PRO A 38 1.77 23.63 15.40
N SER A 39 3.05 23.41 15.10
CA SER A 39 3.94 24.48 14.78
C SER A 39 3.67 24.89 13.36
N VAL A 40 3.43 26.17 13.17
CA VAL A 40 3.30 26.78 11.85
C VAL A 40 4.62 26.58 11.11
N ALA A 41 4.68 25.55 10.26
CA ALA A 41 5.72 25.44 9.26
C ALA A 41 5.69 26.72 8.40
N PRO A 42 6.80 27.20 7.86
CA PRO A 42 6.79 28.40 7.05
C PRO A 42 5.82 28.21 5.89
N LYS A 43 4.72 28.92 5.96
CA LYS A 43 3.55 28.86 5.06
C LYS A 43 3.86 29.07 3.57
N ALA A 44 5.10 29.42 3.25
CA ALA A 44 5.53 29.77 1.88
C ALA A 44 6.06 28.57 1.06
N ALA A 45 6.52 27.48 1.69
CA ALA A 45 7.11 26.34 0.96
C ALA A 45 6.11 25.20 0.71
N GLN A 46 5.13 25.02 1.60
CA GLN A 46 4.16 23.94 1.52
C GLN A 46 3.36 23.95 0.20
N PRO A 47 2.80 25.08 -0.26
CA PRO A 47 2.05 25.11 -1.52
C PRO A 47 2.90 24.67 -2.72
N GLN A 48 4.19 25.02 -2.77
CA GLN A 48 5.09 24.64 -3.86
C GLN A 48 5.41 23.14 -3.87
N VAL A 49 5.50 22.51 -2.70
CA VAL A 49 5.70 21.07 -2.56
C VAL A 49 4.44 20.33 -3.01
N ASP A 50 3.28 20.78 -2.56
CA ASP A 50 1.99 20.20 -2.93
C ASP A 50 1.71 20.34 -4.43
N ASP A 51 2.02 21.51 -5.03
CA ASP A 51 1.89 21.74 -6.46
C ASP A 51 2.79 20.83 -7.29
N LYS A 52 4.05 20.62 -6.88
CA LYS A 52 4.97 19.70 -7.56
C LYS A 52 4.52 18.25 -7.42
N ALA A 53 4.06 17.85 -6.24
CA ALA A 53 3.51 16.51 -6.02
C ALA A 53 2.30 16.26 -6.93
N ALA A 54 1.39 17.23 -7.02
CA ALA A 54 0.22 17.16 -7.89
C ALA A 54 0.61 17.08 -9.38
N GLN A 55 1.59 17.86 -9.82
CA GLN A 55 2.07 17.84 -11.20
C GLN A 55 2.72 16.50 -11.58
N GLU A 56 3.58 15.96 -10.73
CA GLU A 56 4.20 14.65 -10.99
C GLU A 56 3.18 13.51 -10.94
N ALA A 57 2.19 13.58 -10.04
CA ALA A 57 1.09 12.63 -10.00
C ALA A 57 0.27 12.67 -11.28
N GLU A 58 -0.08 13.85 -11.77
CA GLU A 58 -0.86 14.02 -13.00
C GLU A 58 -0.08 13.51 -14.23
N LYS A 59 1.21 13.80 -14.31
CA LYS A 59 2.09 13.24 -15.33
C LYS A 59 2.07 11.71 -15.31
N LYS A 60 2.20 11.10 -14.14
CA LYS A 60 2.12 9.63 -14.00
C LYS A 60 0.74 9.09 -14.35
N ARG A 61 -0.34 9.78 -14.01
CA ARG A 61 -1.70 9.39 -14.40
C ARG A 61 -1.91 9.44 -15.91
N SER A 62 -1.28 10.38 -16.61
CA SER A 62 -1.36 10.45 -18.08
C SER A 62 -0.67 9.26 -18.77
N GLU A 63 0.24 8.58 -18.08
CA GLU A 63 0.92 7.37 -18.55
C GLU A 63 0.08 6.09 -18.35
N LEU A 64 -1.08 6.16 -17.67
CA LEU A 64 -1.92 5.00 -17.38
C LEU A 64 -2.48 4.37 -18.65
N THR A 65 -2.42 3.04 -18.70
CA THR A 65 -2.92 2.24 -19.81
C THR A 65 -4.40 1.88 -19.61
N GLN A 66 -5.32 2.63 -20.19
CA GLN A 66 -6.76 2.48 -19.97
C GLN A 66 -7.30 1.10 -20.32
N ASP A 67 -6.79 0.46 -21.39
CA ASP A 67 -7.18 -0.90 -21.73
C ASP A 67 -6.70 -1.93 -20.71
N ALA A 68 -5.53 -1.73 -20.08
CA ALA A 68 -5.04 -2.57 -18.98
C ALA A 68 -5.86 -2.38 -17.70
N ILE A 69 -6.25 -1.15 -17.39
CA ILE A 69 -7.16 -0.84 -16.26
C ILE A 69 -8.50 -1.56 -16.45
N THR A 70 -9.06 -1.47 -17.67
CA THR A 70 -10.32 -2.15 -18.01
C THR A 70 -10.17 -3.66 -17.87
N ALA A 71 -9.07 -4.24 -18.35
CA ALA A 71 -8.81 -5.68 -18.22
C ALA A 71 -8.72 -6.11 -16.74
N LEU A 72 -8.01 -5.35 -15.91
CA LEU A 72 -7.92 -5.62 -14.47
C LEU A 72 -9.30 -5.58 -13.79
N THR A 73 -10.10 -4.54 -14.08
CA THR A 73 -11.47 -4.40 -13.56
C THR A 73 -12.34 -5.59 -13.97
N LYS A 74 -12.27 -6.03 -15.25
CA LYS A 74 -13.04 -7.18 -15.74
C LYS A 74 -12.58 -8.50 -15.13
N THR A 75 -11.31 -8.64 -14.81
CA THR A 75 -10.80 -9.80 -14.08
C THR A 75 -11.34 -9.85 -12.64
N GLN A 76 -11.38 -8.72 -11.95
CA GLN A 76 -11.96 -8.62 -10.61
C GLN A 76 -13.47 -8.90 -10.61
N GLU A 77 -14.19 -8.41 -11.64
CA GLU A 77 -15.59 -8.71 -11.86
C GLU A 77 -15.81 -10.21 -12.07
N ALA A 78 -14.99 -10.84 -12.92
CA ALA A 78 -15.05 -12.29 -13.15
C ALA A 78 -14.86 -13.09 -11.86
N LEU A 79 -13.90 -12.72 -11.01
CA LEU A 79 -13.68 -13.36 -9.71
C LEU A 79 -14.92 -13.25 -8.82
N THR A 80 -15.52 -12.07 -8.73
CA THR A 80 -16.77 -11.83 -7.97
C THR A 80 -17.93 -12.68 -8.51
N LEU A 81 -18.03 -12.80 -9.84
CA LEU A 81 -19.05 -13.61 -10.48
C LEU A 81 -18.86 -15.12 -10.24
N LEU A 82 -17.60 -15.59 -10.20
CA LEU A 82 -17.27 -16.97 -9.84
C LEU A 82 -17.64 -17.27 -8.38
N ASP A 83 -17.40 -16.33 -7.48
CA ASP A 83 -17.83 -16.47 -6.06
C ASP A 83 -19.36 -16.54 -5.94
N ALA A 84 -20.08 -15.87 -6.83
CA ALA A 84 -21.54 -15.93 -6.93
C ALA A 84 -22.08 -17.13 -7.74
N ASN A 85 -21.23 -18.06 -8.19
CA ASN A 85 -21.55 -19.18 -9.07
C ASN A 85 -22.15 -18.79 -10.43
N LYS A 86 -21.84 -17.58 -10.92
CA LYS A 86 -22.29 -17.04 -12.20
C LYS A 86 -21.25 -17.29 -13.32
N THR A 87 -20.99 -18.56 -13.59
CA THR A 87 -19.91 -19.02 -14.47
C THR A 87 -19.95 -18.41 -15.87
N LYS A 88 -21.13 -18.33 -16.51
CA LYS A 88 -21.27 -17.77 -17.86
C LYS A 88 -20.94 -16.27 -17.90
N GLU A 89 -21.38 -15.52 -16.91
CA GLU A 89 -21.12 -14.09 -16.80
C GLU A 89 -19.61 -13.86 -16.52
N ALA A 90 -19.00 -14.70 -15.69
CA ALA A 90 -17.57 -14.67 -15.41
C ALA A 90 -16.72 -14.91 -16.66
N LEU A 91 -17.08 -15.89 -17.50
CA LEU A 91 -16.42 -16.14 -18.79
C LEU A 91 -16.50 -14.93 -19.70
N ALA A 92 -17.68 -14.31 -19.83
CA ALA A 92 -17.82 -13.09 -20.63
C ALA A 92 -16.94 -11.93 -20.12
N ALA A 93 -16.78 -11.80 -18.81
CA ALA A 93 -15.86 -10.81 -18.24
C ALA A 93 -14.39 -11.13 -18.53
N LEU A 94 -13.98 -12.42 -18.47
CA LEU A 94 -12.61 -12.86 -18.84
C LEU A 94 -12.33 -12.70 -20.34
N GLU A 95 -13.31 -12.88 -21.20
CA GLU A 95 -13.20 -12.61 -22.64
C GLU A 95 -12.91 -11.12 -22.90
N LEU A 96 -13.67 -10.24 -22.25
CA LEU A 96 -13.43 -8.79 -22.34
C LEU A 96 -12.04 -8.40 -21.81
N ALA A 97 -11.64 -8.96 -20.67
CA ALA A 97 -10.30 -8.75 -20.11
C ALA A 97 -9.22 -9.17 -21.11
N THR A 98 -9.35 -10.37 -21.69
CA THR A 98 -8.41 -10.90 -22.69
C THR A 98 -8.33 -9.99 -23.91
N GLY A 99 -9.45 -9.57 -24.47
CA GLY A 99 -9.50 -8.67 -25.63
C GLY A 99 -8.81 -7.33 -25.35
N LYS A 100 -8.98 -6.78 -24.17
CA LYS A 100 -8.31 -5.54 -23.75
C LYS A 100 -6.79 -5.70 -23.64
N LEU A 101 -6.31 -6.80 -23.07
CA LEU A 101 -4.87 -7.10 -22.97
C LEU A 101 -4.23 -7.31 -24.34
N GLU A 102 -4.92 -7.99 -25.26
CA GLU A 102 -4.45 -8.15 -26.65
C GLU A 102 -4.33 -6.80 -27.38
N LEU A 103 -5.25 -5.85 -27.13
CA LEU A 103 -5.13 -4.50 -27.68
C LEU A 103 -3.91 -3.75 -27.15
N VAL A 104 -3.58 -3.92 -25.86
CA VAL A 104 -2.35 -3.32 -25.27
C VAL A 104 -1.13 -3.89 -25.99
N LEU A 105 -1.02 -5.21 -26.10
CA LEU A 105 0.09 -5.89 -26.75
C LEU A 105 0.19 -5.60 -28.26
N ALA A 106 -0.95 -5.40 -28.92
CA ALA A 106 -0.97 -5.03 -30.35
C ALA A 106 -0.41 -3.61 -30.59
N ARG A 107 -0.60 -2.70 -29.64
CA ARG A 107 -0.03 -1.33 -29.71
C ARG A 107 1.44 -1.30 -29.34
N ASP A 108 1.83 -2.05 -28.32
CA ASP A 108 3.22 -2.18 -27.89
C ASP A 108 3.54 -3.62 -27.45
N ALA A 109 4.03 -4.40 -28.39
CA ALA A 109 4.38 -5.81 -28.17
C ALA A 109 5.57 -6.01 -27.22
N LYS A 110 6.32 -4.93 -26.88
CA LYS A 110 7.47 -4.97 -25.98
C LYS A 110 7.15 -4.42 -24.60
N LEU A 111 5.91 -3.98 -24.37
CA LEU A 111 5.51 -3.45 -23.07
C LEU A 111 5.60 -4.55 -22.00
N ALA A 112 6.58 -4.44 -21.13
CA ALA A 112 6.76 -5.40 -20.03
C ALA A 112 5.78 -5.17 -18.87
N LEU A 113 5.50 -3.91 -18.57
CA LEU A 113 4.67 -3.44 -17.46
C LEU A 113 3.70 -2.38 -17.97
N ALA A 114 2.39 -2.61 -17.82
CA ALA A 114 1.36 -1.63 -18.14
C ALA A 114 0.91 -0.91 -16.86
N PRO A 115 1.13 0.40 -16.70
CA PRO A 115 0.70 1.13 -15.52
C PRO A 115 -0.83 1.20 -15.46
N VAL A 116 -1.40 0.85 -14.30
CA VAL A 116 -2.85 0.74 -14.07
C VAL A 116 -3.37 1.61 -12.94
N ASP A 117 -2.50 2.02 -12.00
CA ASP A 117 -2.87 2.94 -10.91
C ASP A 117 -1.67 3.78 -10.46
N VAL A 118 -1.95 4.97 -9.95
CA VAL A 118 -0.96 5.88 -9.36
C VAL A 118 -1.48 6.42 -8.06
N ARG A 119 -0.73 6.18 -6.98
CA ARG A 119 -0.99 6.73 -5.65
C ARG A 119 0.12 7.67 -5.23
N VAL A 120 -0.26 8.77 -4.56
CA VAL A 120 0.66 9.74 -3.99
C VAL A 120 0.50 9.73 -2.49
N ILE A 121 1.59 9.50 -1.78
CA ILE A 121 1.66 9.48 -0.33
C ILE A 121 2.63 10.58 0.08
N THR A 122 2.15 11.55 0.86
CA THR A 122 2.98 12.62 1.39
C THR A 122 3.26 12.34 2.86
N HIS A 123 4.54 12.20 3.20
CA HIS A 123 5.01 12.17 4.57
C HIS A 123 5.63 13.54 4.90
N ASP A 124 4.98 14.30 5.74
CA ASP A 124 5.45 15.64 6.09
C ASP A 124 5.85 15.76 7.56
N ILE A 125 6.88 16.59 7.82
CA ILE A 125 7.32 16.88 9.18
C ILE A 125 6.48 18.00 9.76
N HIS A 126 5.58 17.66 10.68
CA HIS A 126 4.82 18.62 11.47
C HIS A 126 5.57 18.96 12.78
N ALA A 127 6.72 19.64 12.67
CA ALA A 127 7.53 20.00 13.82
C ALA A 127 8.11 21.42 13.72
N ASN A 128 8.29 22.09 14.86
CA ASN A 128 9.01 23.37 14.88
C ASN A 128 10.53 23.16 14.80
N VAL A 129 11.26 24.21 14.43
CA VAL A 129 12.72 24.17 14.26
C VAL A 129 13.45 23.68 15.51
N GLU A 130 12.95 24.02 16.69
CA GLU A 130 13.55 23.61 17.95
C GLU A 130 13.43 22.10 18.19
N SER A 131 12.24 21.54 17.93
CA SER A 131 12.00 20.09 18.01
C SER A 131 12.86 19.32 17.00
N VAL A 132 13.01 19.81 15.79
CA VAL A 132 13.89 19.21 14.77
C VAL A 132 15.35 19.23 15.24
N LYS A 133 15.84 20.38 15.79
CA LYS A 133 17.20 20.45 16.32
C LYS A 133 17.44 19.47 17.47
N LYS A 134 16.48 19.32 18.38
CA LYS A 134 16.56 18.33 19.48
C LYS A 134 16.62 16.90 18.94
N ALA A 135 15.77 16.55 17.97
CA ALA A 135 15.77 15.23 17.33
C ALA A 135 17.07 14.92 16.60
N VAL A 136 17.63 15.89 15.86
CA VAL A 136 18.94 15.76 15.19
C VAL A 136 20.05 15.54 16.20
N LYS A 137 20.06 16.30 17.31
CA LYS A 137 21.07 16.14 18.38
C LYS A 137 20.98 14.74 18.99
N LEU A 138 19.79 14.31 19.41
CA LEU A 138 19.55 12.98 19.97
C LEU A 138 19.97 11.87 19.00
N SER A 139 19.64 12.00 17.72
CA SER A 139 20.05 11.01 16.71
C SER A 139 21.57 10.89 16.61
N ARG A 140 22.30 12.02 16.65
CA ARG A 140 23.77 12.02 16.61
C ARG A 140 24.38 11.37 17.85
N GLU A 141 23.83 11.62 19.04
CA GLU A 141 24.25 10.99 20.28
C GLU A 141 24.07 9.48 20.22
N LEU A 142 22.87 9.02 19.87
CA LEU A 142 22.57 7.59 19.73
C LEU A 142 23.46 6.90 18.68
N LEU A 143 23.72 7.53 17.56
CA LEU A 143 24.62 6.99 16.54
C LEU A 143 26.08 6.95 17.02
N GLY A 144 26.53 7.96 17.78
CA GLY A 144 27.84 8.00 18.40
C GLY A 144 28.05 6.87 19.41
N ASP A 145 27.01 6.53 20.15
CA ASP A 145 26.99 5.45 21.13
C ASP A 145 26.77 4.05 20.50
N GLY A 146 26.63 3.96 19.17
CA GLY A 146 26.37 2.72 18.46
C GLY A 146 24.92 2.21 18.57
N GLU A 147 24.01 3.00 19.15
CA GLU A 147 22.60 2.64 19.33
C GLU A 147 21.75 2.89 18.07
N VAL A 148 22.17 2.31 16.94
CA VAL A 148 21.59 2.52 15.60
C VAL A 148 20.09 2.23 15.56
N GLN A 149 19.62 1.20 16.26
CA GLN A 149 18.21 0.81 16.24
C GLN A 149 17.31 1.84 16.96
N LYS A 150 17.85 2.56 17.97
CA LYS A 150 17.12 3.65 18.62
C LYS A 150 17.15 4.94 17.79
N ALA A 151 18.23 5.20 17.06
CA ALA A 151 18.35 6.35 16.17
C ALA A 151 17.46 6.26 14.94
N ARG A 152 17.27 5.05 14.36
CA ARG A 152 16.55 4.84 13.12
C ARG A 152 15.16 5.48 13.06
N PRO A 153 14.23 5.26 14.02
CA PRO A 153 12.89 5.87 13.95
C PRO A 153 12.93 7.40 14.08
N ILE A 154 13.92 7.96 14.77
CA ILE A 154 14.07 9.41 14.90
C ILE A 154 14.51 9.99 13.56
N VAL A 155 15.53 9.38 12.92
CA VAL A 155 16.06 9.84 11.63
C VAL A 155 15.00 9.70 10.53
N ALA A 156 14.25 8.60 10.51
CA ALA A 156 13.19 8.37 9.53
C ALA A 156 12.11 9.47 9.57
N ASN A 157 11.84 10.03 10.74
CA ASN A 157 10.85 11.09 10.93
C ASN A 157 11.43 12.51 10.74
N LEU A 158 12.70 12.66 10.32
CA LEU A 158 13.33 13.96 10.07
C LEU A 158 13.34 14.37 8.59
N ALA A 159 12.73 13.59 7.71
CA ALA A 159 12.61 13.90 6.29
C ALA A 159 11.15 14.03 5.88
N SER A 160 10.82 15.11 5.17
CA SER A 160 9.58 15.18 4.40
C SER A 160 9.82 14.51 3.05
N GLU A 161 8.91 13.63 2.63
CA GLU A 161 9.03 12.94 1.36
C GLU A 161 7.68 12.82 0.66
N ILE A 162 7.72 12.78 -0.66
CA ILE A 162 6.58 12.46 -1.50
C ILE A 162 6.89 11.13 -2.18
N VAL A 163 6.08 10.11 -1.88
CA VAL A 163 6.18 8.80 -2.49
C VAL A 163 5.13 8.68 -3.57
N ILE A 164 5.55 8.43 -4.80
CA ILE A 164 4.66 8.15 -5.93
C ILE A 164 4.74 6.66 -6.23
N GLU A 165 3.69 5.94 -5.89
CA GLU A 165 3.56 4.52 -6.18
C GLU A 165 2.82 4.33 -7.50
N THR A 166 3.32 3.45 -8.37
CA THR A 166 2.67 3.07 -9.62
C THR A 166 2.44 1.57 -9.61
N ASP A 167 1.18 1.16 -9.65
CA ASP A 167 0.81 -0.24 -9.80
C ASP A 167 0.86 -0.62 -11.28
N ASN A 168 1.53 -1.72 -11.59
CA ASN A 168 1.75 -2.17 -12.95
C ASN A 168 1.24 -3.59 -13.17
N LEU A 169 0.63 -3.82 -14.33
CA LEU A 169 0.23 -5.14 -14.77
C LEU A 169 1.37 -5.79 -15.58
N PRO A 170 1.86 -6.99 -15.18
CA PRO A 170 2.95 -7.67 -15.89
C PRO A 170 2.44 -8.29 -17.19
N MET A 171 2.72 -7.66 -18.34
CA MET A 171 2.19 -8.06 -19.64
C MET A 171 2.76 -9.39 -20.18
N ALA A 172 3.90 -9.83 -19.66
CA ALA A 172 4.48 -11.13 -20.02
C ALA A 172 3.70 -12.33 -19.46
N THR A 173 3.05 -12.19 -18.32
CA THR A 173 2.43 -13.33 -17.59
C THR A 173 0.92 -13.19 -17.43
N TYR A 174 0.42 -11.99 -17.19
CA TYR A 174 -0.97 -11.75 -16.86
C TYR A 174 -1.95 -12.19 -17.96
N PRO A 175 -1.73 -11.88 -19.27
CA PRO A 175 -2.62 -12.35 -20.36
C PRO A 175 -2.71 -13.87 -20.43
N ALA A 176 -1.59 -14.56 -20.21
CA ALA A 176 -1.56 -16.02 -20.21
C ALA A 176 -2.31 -16.62 -19.00
N ALA A 177 -2.19 -16.00 -17.83
CA ALA A 177 -2.92 -16.40 -16.62
C ALA A 177 -4.44 -16.26 -16.83
N ILE A 178 -4.92 -15.14 -17.38
CA ILE A 178 -6.36 -14.93 -17.67
C ILE A 178 -6.90 -15.99 -18.64
N LYS A 179 -6.17 -16.30 -19.72
CA LYS A 179 -6.54 -17.36 -20.65
C LYS A 179 -6.57 -18.74 -19.99
N SER A 180 -5.67 -18.99 -19.04
CA SER A 180 -5.66 -20.23 -18.28
C SER A 180 -6.86 -20.33 -17.33
N ALA A 181 -7.17 -19.23 -16.62
CA ALA A 181 -8.36 -19.16 -15.76
C ALA A 181 -9.64 -19.44 -16.56
N ALA A 182 -9.81 -18.82 -17.71
CA ALA A 182 -10.98 -19.07 -18.59
C ALA A 182 -11.13 -20.57 -18.93
N ARG A 183 -10.02 -21.25 -19.31
CA ARG A 183 -10.05 -22.70 -19.61
C ARG A 183 -10.42 -23.54 -18.39
N LEU A 184 -9.97 -23.16 -17.20
CA LEU A 184 -10.33 -23.85 -15.96
C LEU A 184 -11.81 -23.68 -15.63
N VAL A 185 -12.36 -22.48 -15.85
CA VAL A 185 -13.80 -22.20 -15.69
C VAL A 185 -14.62 -23.04 -16.66
N ASP A 186 -14.25 -23.11 -17.94
CA ASP A 186 -14.91 -23.96 -18.96
C ASP A 186 -14.87 -25.45 -18.59
N SER A 187 -13.82 -25.89 -17.94
CA SER A 187 -13.65 -27.27 -17.45
C SER A 187 -14.36 -27.55 -16.14
N GLY A 188 -15.07 -26.58 -15.56
CA GLY A 188 -15.76 -26.70 -14.28
C GLY A 188 -14.84 -26.67 -13.05
N LYS A 189 -13.55 -26.33 -13.22
CA LYS A 189 -12.54 -26.25 -12.19
C LYS A 189 -12.48 -24.85 -11.55
N ILE A 190 -13.58 -24.46 -10.93
CA ILE A 190 -13.79 -23.09 -10.47
C ILE A 190 -12.77 -22.70 -9.38
N ASP A 191 -12.48 -23.56 -8.42
CA ASP A 191 -11.54 -23.25 -7.33
C ASP A 191 -10.10 -23.11 -7.84
N GLU A 192 -9.71 -23.92 -8.86
CA GLU A 192 -8.42 -23.79 -9.52
C GLU A 192 -8.33 -22.49 -10.35
N ALA A 193 -9.44 -22.06 -10.93
CA ALA A 193 -9.50 -20.82 -11.71
C ALA A 193 -9.38 -19.55 -10.85
N LYS A 194 -9.77 -19.62 -9.58
CA LYS A 194 -9.73 -18.52 -8.61
C LYS A 194 -8.37 -18.41 -7.87
N ALA A 195 -7.53 -19.42 -7.94
CA ALA A 195 -6.23 -19.48 -7.26
C ALA A 195 -5.14 -18.71 -8.02
#